data_ead5bd2f65a3c1ed0bdcdbebee9e306a
#
_entry.id   ead5bd2f65a3c1ed0bdcdbebee9e306a
#
_cell.length_a   1.000
_cell.length_b   1.000
_cell.length_c   1.000
_cell.angle_alpha   90.00
_cell.angle_beta   90.00
_cell.angle_gamma   90.00
#
_symmetry.space_group_name_H-M   'P 1'
#
loop_
_entity.id
_entity.type
_entity.pdbx_description
1 polymer ?
#
loop_
_entity_poly.entity_id
_entity_poly.type
_entity_poly.pdbx_seq_one_letter_code
_entity_poly.pdbx_strand_id
1 'polypeptide(L)'
;LHGANRLASNSLLECFVFGDAAARDIVAHWDDMPVPPAIQPWDESRVTDSDEEVVIKQTWTEIRRFMWNYVGIVRTTKRLERAQNRIDLLREEVEEYYSNFRVTQDLIELRNLIEVADLIVKSALARKESRGLHYITDYPKLLPDARDTVLAP
;
A
#
# COMPACT_ATOMS: atom_id res chain seq x y z
N LEU A 1 15.42 -1.46 0.48
CA LEU A 1 16.58 -1.19 -0.35
C LEU A 1 17.25 0.14 0.03
N HIS A 2 16.52 1.24 0.07
CA HIS A 2 17.05 2.58 0.33
C HIS A 2 17.07 3.00 1.81
N GLY A 3 16.56 2.21 2.71
CA GLY A 3 16.48 2.56 4.12
C GLY A 3 15.63 3.82 4.36
N ALA A 4 16.13 4.74 5.19
CA ALA A 4 15.41 5.97 5.56
C ALA A 4 15.27 6.97 4.41
N ASN A 5 16.26 7.00 3.54
CA ASN A 5 16.31 7.90 2.40
C ASN A 5 17.29 7.36 1.37
N ARG A 6 16.94 7.46 0.10
CA ARG A 6 17.88 7.00 -0.95
C ARG A 6 19.11 7.89 -1.05
N LEU A 7 20.25 7.28 -1.32
CA LEU A 7 21.44 8.01 -1.72
C LEU A 7 21.22 8.61 -3.12
N ALA A 8 21.64 9.85 -3.32
CA ALA A 8 21.51 10.53 -4.61
C ALA A 8 22.12 9.70 -5.75
N SER A 9 21.48 9.72 -6.90
CA SER A 9 21.79 8.98 -8.13
C SER A 9 21.57 7.46 -8.10
N ASN A 10 21.44 6.81 -6.94
CA ASN A 10 21.23 5.36 -6.87
C ASN A 10 19.97 4.89 -7.61
N SER A 11 18.87 5.65 -7.58
CA SER A 11 17.67 5.25 -8.31
C SER A 11 17.87 5.19 -9.83
N LEU A 12 18.69 6.06 -10.41
CA LEU A 12 19.00 5.98 -11.84
C LEU A 12 19.85 4.74 -12.16
N LEU A 13 20.83 4.42 -11.31
CA LEU A 13 21.63 3.19 -11.46
C LEU A 13 20.73 1.94 -11.35
N GLU A 14 19.79 1.92 -10.42
CA GLU A 14 18.82 0.84 -10.28
C GLU A 14 17.92 0.72 -11.52
N CYS A 15 17.42 1.82 -12.06
CA CYS A 15 16.66 1.80 -13.31
C CYS A 15 17.43 1.13 -14.45
N PHE A 16 18.71 1.44 -14.60
CA PHE A 16 19.55 0.81 -15.63
C PHE A 16 19.79 -0.68 -15.35
N VAL A 17 20.18 -1.02 -14.12
CA VAL A 17 20.51 -2.41 -13.76
C VAL A 17 19.26 -3.30 -13.86
N PHE A 18 18.16 -2.88 -13.25
CA PHE A 18 16.91 -3.68 -13.28
C PHE A 18 16.24 -3.67 -14.64
N GLY A 19 16.34 -2.57 -15.38
CA GLY A 19 15.85 -2.51 -16.76
C GLY A 19 16.60 -3.47 -17.70
N ASP A 20 17.93 -3.51 -17.62
CA ASP A 20 18.76 -4.45 -18.38
C ASP A 20 18.48 -5.92 -17.95
N ALA A 21 18.41 -6.18 -16.64
CA ALA A 21 18.08 -7.51 -16.12
C ALA A 21 16.70 -7.99 -16.58
N ALA A 22 15.68 -7.13 -16.49
CA ALA A 22 14.33 -7.45 -16.97
C ALA A 22 14.29 -7.73 -18.48
N ALA A 23 14.97 -6.91 -19.26
CA ALA A 23 15.05 -7.10 -20.72
C ALA A 23 15.72 -8.44 -21.08
N ARG A 24 16.81 -8.80 -20.41
CA ARG A 24 17.49 -10.09 -20.63
C ARG A 24 16.62 -11.27 -20.23
N ASP A 25 15.92 -11.18 -19.11
CA ASP A 25 15.03 -12.23 -18.64
C ASP A 25 13.85 -12.45 -19.61
N ILE A 26 13.21 -11.35 -20.05
CA ILE A 26 12.14 -11.40 -21.04
C ILE A 26 12.62 -12.05 -22.35
N VAL A 27 13.78 -11.64 -22.87
CA VAL A 27 14.32 -12.20 -24.12
C VAL A 27 14.65 -13.69 -23.96
N ALA A 28 15.22 -14.09 -22.81
CA ALA A 28 15.59 -15.48 -22.54
C ALA A 28 14.37 -16.41 -22.42
N HIS A 29 13.23 -15.92 -21.96
CA HIS A 29 12.02 -16.72 -21.69
C HIS A 29 10.86 -16.38 -22.63
N TRP A 30 11.10 -15.62 -23.70
CA TRP A 30 10.05 -15.12 -24.59
C TRP A 30 9.17 -16.23 -25.17
N ASP A 31 9.79 -17.32 -25.61
CA ASP A 31 9.08 -18.45 -26.23
C ASP A 31 8.35 -19.33 -25.19
N ASP A 32 8.74 -19.25 -23.93
CA ASP A 32 8.12 -19.99 -22.80
C ASP A 32 7.00 -19.20 -22.11
N MET A 33 6.82 -17.92 -22.47
CA MET A 33 5.80 -17.09 -21.86
C MET A 33 4.39 -17.54 -22.27
N PRO A 34 3.48 -17.77 -21.31
CA PRO A 34 2.11 -18.10 -21.65
C PRO A 34 1.42 -16.92 -22.34
N VAL A 35 0.64 -17.22 -23.36
CA VAL A 35 -0.21 -16.20 -23.99
C VAL A 35 -1.21 -15.70 -22.94
N PRO A 36 -1.29 -14.39 -22.68
CA PRO A 36 -2.25 -13.86 -21.74
C PRO A 36 -3.69 -14.25 -22.11
N PRO A 37 -4.54 -14.62 -21.15
CA PRO A 37 -5.93 -14.91 -21.42
C PRO A 37 -6.64 -13.66 -21.95
N ALA A 38 -7.68 -13.86 -22.77
CA ALA A 38 -8.51 -12.76 -23.22
C ALA A 38 -9.14 -12.04 -22.01
N ILE A 39 -8.94 -10.73 -21.93
CA ILE A 39 -9.53 -9.90 -20.88
C ILE A 39 -11.00 -9.69 -21.22
N GLN A 40 -11.89 -10.02 -20.29
CA GLN A 40 -13.31 -9.73 -20.44
C GLN A 40 -13.54 -8.22 -20.44
N PRO A 41 -14.47 -7.71 -21.26
CA PRO A 41 -14.85 -6.30 -21.19
C PRO A 41 -15.32 -5.93 -19.78
N TRP A 42 -15.00 -4.71 -19.37
CA TRP A 42 -15.48 -4.18 -18.10
C TRP A 42 -17.02 -4.02 -18.13
N ASP A 43 -17.70 -4.58 -17.16
CA ASP A 43 -19.18 -4.53 -17.07
C ASP A 43 -19.60 -3.39 -16.13
N GLU A 44 -20.16 -2.34 -16.71
CA GLU A 44 -20.71 -1.18 -15.98
C GLU A 44 -22.24 -1.23 -15.84
N SER A 45 -22.88 -2.35 -16.16
CA SER A 45 -24.36 -2.44 -16.22
C SER A 45 -25.04 -2.27 -14.84
N ARG A 46 -24.29 -2.41 -13.74
CA ARG A 46 -24.80 -2.36 -12.36
C ARG A 46 -24.43 -1.11 -11.60
N VAL A 47 -23.68 -0.18 -12.20
CA VAL A 47 -23.18 1.01 -11.53
C VAL A 47 -23.82 2.27 -12.09
N THR A 48 -23.92 3.29 -11.25
CA THR A 48 -24.40 4.63 -11.62
C THR A 48 -23.25 5.65 -11.57
N ASP A 49 -23.45 6.80 -12.19
CA ASP A 49 -22.50 7.90 -12.01
C ASP A 49 -22.58 8.43 -10.57
N SER A 50 -21.41 8.71 -9.99
CA SER A 50 -21.34 9.28 -8.66
C SER A 50 -21.79 10.74 -8.70
N ASP A 51 -22.67 11.10 -7.78
CA ASP A 51 -23.11 12.48 -7.51
C ASP A 51 -22.27 13.17 -6.42
N GLU A 52 -21.41 12.43 -5.73
CA GLU A 52 -20.63 12.92 -4.59
C GLU A 52 -19.10 12.71 -4.71
N GLU A 53 -18.43 13.37 -5.66
CA GLU A 53 -16.95 13.36 -5.71
C GLU A 53 -16.27 13.89 -4.42
N VAL A 54 -17.02 14.63 -3.61
CA VAL A 54 -16.53 15.18 -2.33
C VAL A 54 -16.09 14.07 -1.38
N VAL A 55 -16.78 12.93 -1.37
CA VAL A 55 -16.46 11.79 -0.50
C VAL A 55 -15.06 11.26 -0.79
N ILE A 56 -14.71 11.08 -2.05
CA ILE A 56 -13.40 10.55 -2.46
C ILE A 56 -12.28 11.49 -2.01
N LYS A 57 -12.41 12.78 -2.27
CA LYS A 57 -11.39 13.80 -1.92
C LYS A 57 -11.23 13.97 -0.41
N GLN A 58 -12.34 13.91 0.32
CA GLN A 58 -12.34 13.99 1.79
C GLN A 58 -11.63 12.79 2.40
N THR A 59 -12.02 11.57 1.99
CA THR A 59 -11.43 10.32 2.49
C THR A 59 -9.94 10.22 2.18
N TRP A 60 -9.53 10.64 0.97
CA TRP A 60 -8.12 10.74 0.59
C TRP A 60 -7.32 11.64 1.54
N THR A 61 -7.85 12.83 1.81
CA THR A 61 -7.20 13.79 2.70
C THR A 61 -7.12 13.26 4.14
N GLU A 62 -8.18 12.62 4.59
CA GLU A 62 -8.27 12.03 5.91
C GLU A 62 -7.22 10.92 6.11
N ILE A 63 -7.12 9.97 5.18
CA ILE A 63 -6.12 8.87 5.25
C ILE A 63 -4.71 9.44 5.36
N ARG A 64 -4.34 10.37 4.49
CA ARG A 64 -3.01 10.98 4.52
C ARG A 64 -2.72 11.66 5.84
N ARG A 65 -3.70 12.35 6.42
CA ARG A 65 -3.56 13.08 7.67
C ARG A 65 -3.40 12.16 8.87
N PHE A 66 -4.22 11.10 8.98
CA PHE A 66 -4.09 10.21 10.13
C PHE A 66 -2.87 9.28 10.00
N MET A 67 -2.51 8.83 8.80
CA MET A 67 -1.27 8.08 8.59
C MET A 67 -0.07 8.90 9.02
N TRP A 68 -0.01 10.19 8.68
CA TRP A 68 1.03 11.08 9.15
C TRP A 68 1.07 11.21 10.68
N ASN A 69 -0.09 11.37 11.31
CA ASN A 69 -0.21 11.67 12.74
C ASN A 69 -0.02 10.43 13.63
N TYR A 70 -0.49 9.26 13.21
CA TYR A 70 -0.51 8.05 14.03
C TYR A 70 0.51 7.00 13.60
N VAL A 71 0.89 6.95 12.32
CA VAL A 71 1.74 5.92 11.74
C VAL A 71 3.10 6.48 11.29
N GLY A 72 3.39 7.73 11.62
CA GLY A 72 4.61 8.42 11.25
C GLY A 72 5.90 7.84 11.87
N ILE A 73 6.90 8.67 12.08
CA ILE A 73 8.26 8.24 12.47
C ILE A 73 8.28 7.56 13.85
N VAL A 74 7.64 8.18 14.86
CA VAL A 74 7.59 7.65 16.22
C VAL A 74 6.23 7.04 16.47
N ARG A 75 6.21 5.71 16.62
CA ARG A 75 5.00 4.90 16.73
C ARG A 75 4.76 4.44 18.17
N THR A 76 3.49 4.20 18.49
CA THR A 76 3.07 3.47 19.69
C THR A 76 2.01 2.46 19.30
N THR A 77 1.92 1.33 19.99
CA THR A 77 0.88 0.32 19.74
C THR A 77 -0.50 0.95 19.74
N LYS A 78 -0.80 1.78 20.73
CA LYS A 78 -2.09 2.47 20.86
C LYS A 78 -2.43 3.38 19.68
N ARG A 79 -1.45 4.06 19.10
CA ARG A 79 -1.67 4.89 17.88
C ARG A 79 -1.91 4.03 16.66
N LEU A 80 -1.16 2.94 16.51
CA LEU A 80 -1.33 2.00 15.41
C LEU A 80 -2.71 1.33 15.45
N GLU A 81 -3.17 0.90 16.63
CA GLU A 81 -4.52 0.34 16.81
C GLU A 81 -5.62 1.34 16.42
N ARG A 82 -5.46 2.61 16.79
CA ARG A 82 -6.41 3.67 16.38
C ARG A 82 -6.40 3.87 14.86
N ALA A 83 -5.22 3.82 14.24
CA ALA A 83 -5.11 3.91 12.79
C ALA A 83 -5.78 2.71 12.13
N GLN A 84 -5.59 1.49 12.64
CA GLN A 84 -6.22 0.28 12.13
C GLN A 84 -7.74 0.39 12.16
N ASN A 85 -8.31 0.74 13.31
CA ASN A 85 -9.77 0.89 13.44
C ASN A 85 -10.35 1.92 12.45
N ARG A 86 -9.59 2.97 12.16
CA ARG A 86 -10.03 3.98 11.19
C ARG A 86 -9.92 3.49 9.76
N ILE A 87 -8.86 2.74 9.44
CA ILE A 87 -8.69 2.11 8.13
C ILE A 87 -9.82 1.12 7.85
N ASP A 88 -10.16 0.28 8.82
CA ASP A 88 -11.22 -0.72 8.68
C ASP A 88 -12.56 -0.06 8.33
N LEU A 89 -12.91 1.03 9.02
CA LEU A 89 -14.13 1.81 8.72
C LEU A 89 -14.09 2.41 7.30
N LEU A 90 -12.98 3.07 6.95
CA LEU A 90 -12.85 3.69 5.63
C LEU A 90 -12.80 2.66 4.49
N ARG A 91 -12.30 1.46 4.76
CA ARG A 91 -12.34 0.36 3.80
C ARG A 91 -13.78 -0.04 3.49
N GLU A 92 -14.60 -0.26 4.51
CA GLU A 92 -16.03 -0.59 4.33
C GLU A 92 -16.75 0.49 3.51
N GLU A 93 -16.55 1.76 3.82
CA GLU A 93 -17.13 2.89 3.10
C GLU A 93 -16.70 2.91 1.62
N VAL A 94 -15.41 2.70 1.34
CA VAL A 94 -14.88 2.72 -0.03
C VAL A 94 -15.27 1.47 -0.82
N GLU A 95 -15.36 0.31 -0.19
CA GLU A 95 -15.85 -0.92 -0.84
C GLU A 95 -17.32 -0.79 -1.24
N GLU A 96 -18.15 -0.21 -0.37
CA GLU A 96 -19.55 0.09 -0.69
C GLU A 96 -19.63 1.06 -1.88
N TYR A 97 -18.84 2.14 -1.84
CA TYR A 97 -18.81 3.12 -2.91
C TYR A 97 -18.31 2.52 -4.23
N TYR A 98 -17.25 1.73 -4.19
CA TYR A 98 -16.67 1.04 -5.36
C TYR A 98 -17.65 0.06 -6.00
N SER A 99 -18.53 -0.56 -5.21
CA SER A 99 -19.51 -1.54 -5.69
C SER A 99 -20.73 -0.89 -6.36
N ASN A 100 -21.05 0.36 -6.02
CA ASN A 100 -22.28 1.02 -6.44
C ASN A 100 -22.09 2.06 -7.54
N PHE A 101 -20.88 2.63 -7.66
CA PHE A 101 -20.62 3.71 -8.58
C PHE A 101 -19.61 3.35 -9.67
N ARG A 102 -19.70 4.08 -10.80
CA ARG A 102 -18.76 3.93 -11.90
C ARG A 102 -17.34 4.19 -11.42
N VAL A 103 -16.44 3.25 -11.76
CA VAL A 103 -15.05 3.31 -11.36
C VAL A 103 -14.35 4.45 -12.08
N THR A 104 -13.76 5.35 -11.31
CA THR A 104 -12.92 6.44 -11.76
C THR A 104 -11.46 6.22 -11.34
N GLN A 105 -10.53 6.95 -11.93
CA GLN A 105 -9.12 6.89 -11.53
C GLN A 105 -8.97 7.23 -10.04
N ASP A 106 -9.61 8.30 -9.57
CA ASP A 106 -9.53 8.76 -8.18
C ASP A 106 -10.06 7.70 -7.20
N LEU A 107 -11.11 6.98 -7.58
CA LEU A 107 -11.67 5.90 -6.76
C LEU A 107 -10.73 4.69 -6.69
N ILE A 108 -10.10 4.31 -7.80
CA ILE A 108 -9.08 3.24 -7.81
C ILE A 108 -7.89 3.63 -6.94
N GLU A 109 -7.41 4.85 -7.07
CA GLU A 109 -6.28 5.34 -6.27
C GLU A 109 -6.62 5.39 -4.78
N LEU A 110 -7.85 5.82 -4.41
CA LEU A 110 -8.32 5.82 -3.04
C LEU A 110 -8.35 4.39 -2.45
N ARG A 111 -8.93 3.43 -3.18
CA ARG A 111 -8.94 2.02 -2.78
C ARG A 111 -7.52 1.49 -2.55
N ASN A 112 -6.63 1.76 -3.50
CA ASN A 112 -5.23 1.33 -3.39
C ASN A 112 -4.51 2.00 -2.21
N LEU A 113 -4.81 3.27 -1.93
CA LEU A 113 -4.25 4.00 -0.78
C LEU A 113 -4.67 3.38 0.55
N ILE A 114 -5.94 2.97 0.68
CA ILE A 114 -6.46 2.29 1.88
C ILE A 114 -5.76 0.93 2.05
N GLU A 115 -5.64 0.15 0.99
CA GLU A 115 -4.97 -1.16 1.03
C GLU A 115 -3.51 -1.04 1.47
N VAL A 116 -2.77 -0.11 0.89
CA VAL A 116 -1.37 0.15 1.28
C VAL A 116 -1.28 0.64 2.74
N ALA A 117 -2.20 1.51 3.18
CA ALA A 117 -2.24 1.98 4.55
C ALA A 117 -2.49 0.83 5.54
N ASP A 118 -3.41 -0.07 5.23
CA ASP A 118 -3.70 -1.27 6.02
C ASP A 118 -2.47 -2.18 6.16
N LEU A 119 -1.82 -2.50 5.04
CA LEU A 119 -0.60 -3.31 5.03
C LEU A 119 0.53 -2.68 5.86
N ILE A 120 0.70 -1.36 5.79
CA ILE A 120 1.69 -0.65 6.59
C ILE A 120 1.38 -0.75 8.08
N VAL A 121 0.12 -0.54 8.48
CA VAL A 121 -0.28 -0.57 9.90
C VAL A 121 -0.21 -1.99 10.45
N LYS A 122 -0.71 -2.98 9.74
CA LYS A 122 -0.61 -4.40 10.12
C LYS A 122 0.83 -4.86 10.26
N SER A 123 1.70 -4.49 9.32
CA SER A 123 3.13 -4.78 9.39
C SER A 123 3.79 -4.14 10.61
N ALA A 124 3.43 -2.88 10.90
CA ALA A 124 3.95 -2.16 12.06
C ALA A 124 3.46 -2.75 13.39
N LEU A 125 2.20 -3.20 13.46
CA LEU A 125 1.63 -3.88 14.63
C LEU A 125 2.23 -5.27 14.85
N ALA A 126 2.53 -5.99 13.77
CA ALA A 126 3.13 -7.32 13.85
C ALA A 126 4.57 -7.28 14.40
N ARG A 127 5.31 -6.20 14.11
CA ARG A 127 6.73 -6.09 14.49
C ARG A 127 6.90 -5.55 15.90
N LYS A 128 7.22 -6.42 16.85
CA LYS A 128 7.42 -6.10 18.27
C LYS A 128 8.89 -5.80 18.62
N GLU A 129 9.52 -4.97 17.79
CA GLU A 129 10.89 -4.47 17.96
C GLU A 129 11.04 -3.13 17.26
N SER A 130 12.12 -2.40 17.55
CA SER A 130 12.54 -1.23 16.79
C SER A 130 13.75 -1.59 15.94
N ARG A 131 13.57 -1.71 14.61
CA ARG A 131 14.60 -2.12 13.66
C ARG A 131 14.51 -1.31 12.36
N GLY A 132 15.63 -0.85 11.88
CA GLY A 132 15.68 0.00 10.69
C GLY A 132 14.87 1.28 10.89
N LEU A 133 13.93 1.55 9.99
CA LEU A 133 13.04 2.71 10.09
C LEU A 133 11.84 2.51 10.99
N HIS A 134 11.52 1.27 11.35
CA HIS A 134 10.44 0.99 12.28
C HIS A 134 10.92 1.30 13.70
N TYR A 135 10.41 2.40 14.25
CA TYR A 135 10.63 2.78 15.64
C TYR A 135 9.31 2.84 16.39
N ILE A 136 9.19 2.02 17.44
CA ILE A 136 8.01 1.92 18.29
C ILE A 136 8.43 2.01 19.77
N THR A 137 7.86 2.94 20.50
CA THR A 137 8.27 3.23 21.87
C THR A 137 7.96 2.09 22.85
N ASP A 138 6.92 1.31 22.57
CA ASP A 138 6.54 0.16 23.43
C ASP A 138 7.54 -1.00 23.29
N TYR A 139 8.28 -1.07 22.18
CA TYR A 139 9.30 -2.10 21.89
C TYR A 139 10.59 -1.46 21.36
N PRO A 140 11.34 -0.71 22.20
CA PRO A 140 12.47 0.09 21.73
C PRO A 140 13.72 -0.73 21.39
N LYS A 141 13.77 -2.02 21.75
CA LYS A 141 14.93 -2.89 21.56
C LYS A 141 14.76 -3.76 20.33
N LEU A 142 15.89 -4.20 19.78
CA LEU A 142 15.96 -5.23 18.74
C LEU A 142 15.59 -6.60 19.34
N LEU A 143 14.90 -7.43 18.59
CA LEU A 143 14.82 -8.86 18.86
C LEU A 143 16.16 -9.53 18.53
N PRO A 144 16.52 -10.64 19.23
CA PRO A 144 17.78 -11.35 18.96
C PRO A 144 17.92 -11.77 17.50
N ASP A 145 16.86 -12.30 16.93
CA ASP A 145 16.81 -12.75 15.54
C ASP A 145 16.10 -11.74 14.65
N ALA A 146 16.77 -11.31 13.58
CA ALA A 146 16.15 -10.52 12.53
C ALA A 146 15.24 -11.44 11.69
N ARG A 147 13.95 -11.12 11.64
CA ARG A 147 12.97 -11.85 10.81
C ARG A 147 12.21 -10.89 9.93
N ASP A 148 11.86 -11.36 8.75
CA ASP A 148 11.00 -10.61 7.84
C ASP A 148 9.58 -10.47 8.44
N THR A 149 8.92 -9.35 8.13
CA THR A 149 7.49 -9.21 8.42
C THR A 149 6.72 -9.82 7.27
N VAL A 150 6.00 -10.89 7.55
CA VAL A 150 5.17 -11.60 6.56
C VAL A 150 3.71 -11.43 6.97
N LEU A 151 2.90 -10.89 6.08
CA LEU A 151 1.45 -10.88 6.18
C LEU A 151 0.90 -11.92 5.21
N ALA A 152 0.09 -12.83 5.70
CA ALA A 152 -0.65 -13.79 4.88
C ALA A 152 -2.10 -13.32 4.74
N PRO A 153 -2.75 -13.58 3.58
CA PRO A 153 -4.17 -13.28 3.37
C PRO A 153 -5.07 -14.13 4.28
#